data_06cfd99bca7d128f7247e3e15cd9c2f9
#
_entry.id   06cfd99bca7d128f7247e3e15cd9c2f9
#
_cell.length_a   1.000
_cell.length_b   1.000
_cell.length_c   1.000
_cell.angle_alpha   90.00
_cell.angle_beta   90.00
_cell.angle_gamma   90.00
#
_symmetry.space_group_name_H-M   'P 1'
#
loop_
_entity.id
_entity.type
_entity.pdbx_description
1 polymer ?
#
loop_
_entity_poly.entity_id
_entity_poly.type
_entity_poly.pdbx_seq_one_letter_code
_entity_poly.pdbx_strand_id
1 'polypeptide(L)'
;MNENLGTGSARVQLIAPYGGKLVNLLVSDAERAELTRYAYTLPSIQLSPRSLCDLELLAVGAFSPLDRFMGREDYLGVVEKMRLKDGTLFPMPITLPVAEGDTIRVGGDVALRNANNDLLGVMKVEERFAWDLGHEASHVYRTTDSRHPIVAEMSKWGKTYISGALKIINLPKHFDFVDLRRTPAEVRRALEAMGHENVVAFQTRNPIHRAHEELTKRAAREVGGSLIIHPVVGMTKPGDIDHYTRVRAYRVLVEKYYDRGTTLLSLLPLAIRMGGPREALWHA
;
A
#
# COMPACT_ATOMS: atom_id res chain seq x y z
N MET A 1 36.01 43.29 -0.19
CA MET A 1 35.57 42.29 0.80
C MET A 1 34.21 41.81 0.38
N ASN A 2 34.21 40.67 -0.29
CA ASN A 2 32.95 40.00 -0.72
C ASN A 2 32.72 38.87 0.28
N GLU A 3 31.78 39.07 1.16
CA GLU A 3 31.27 37.98 2.00
C GLU A 3 30.20 37.18 1.21
N ASN A 4 30.64 36.05 0.79
CA ASN A 4 29.77 35.01 0.19
C ASN A 4 29.04 34.31 1.33
N LEU A 5 27.86 34.78 1.67
CA LEU A 5 26.92 34.06 2.54
C LEU A 5 26.23 32.94 1.73
N GLY A 6 26.93 31.83 1.62
CA GLY A 6 26.33 30.58 1.19
C GLY A 6 25.43 30.02 2.29
N THR A 7 24.17 30.38 2.29
CA THR A 7 23.13 29.70 3.09
C THR A 7 22.87 28.34 2.47
N GLY A 8 23.69 27.37 2.81
CA GLY A 8 23.36 25.98 2.60
C GLY A 8 22.16 25.63 3.49
N SER A 9 20.96 25.64 2.93
CA SER A 9 19.78 25.08 3.57
C SER A 9 20.12 23.64 3.94
N ALA A 10 20.29 23.37 5.24
CA ALA A 10 20.44 22.02 5.73
C ALA A 10 19.23 21.22 5.24
N ARG A 11 19.44 20.18 4.44
CA ARG A 11 18.38 19.32 4.00
C ARG A 11 17.77 18.66 5.23
N VAL A 12 16.49 18.88 5.45
CA VAL A 12 15.73 18.22 6.50
C VAL A 12 15.76 16.72 6.23
N GLN A 13 16.05 15.94 7.27
CA GLN A 13 16.07 14.49 7.18
C GLN A 13 14.81 13.94 7.87
N LEU A 14 13.92 13.34 7.10
CA LEU A 14 12.78 12.62 7.62
C LEU A 14 13.22 11.34 8.34
N ILE A 15 12.37 10.84 9.25
CA ILE A 15 12.52 9.52 9.86
C ILE A 15 12.80 8.45 8.79
N ALA A 16 13.65 7.46 9.10
CA ALA A 16 13.93 6.35 8.20
C ALA A 16 12.63 5.62 7.81
N PRO A 17 12.57 5.02 6.61
CA PRO A 17 11.44 4.16 6.24
C PRO A 17 11.24 3.04 7.25
N TYR A 18 10.00 2.62 7.45
CA TYR A 18 9.69 1.50 8.33
C TYR A 18 10.47 0.24 7.89
N GLY A 19 11.10 -0.46 8.84
CA GLY A 19 12.03 -1.54 8.56
C GLY A 19 13.40 -1.09 8.02
N GLY A 20 13.72 0.21 8.07
CA GLY A 20 15.05 0.76 7.75
C GLY A 20 15.30 1.04 6.26
N LYS A 21 14.55 0.43 5.36
CA LYS A 21 14.74 0.58 3.90
C LYS A 21 13.40 0.66 3.17
N LEU A 22 13.28 1.63 2.27
CA LEU A 22 12.17 1.67 1.33
C LEU A 22 12.38 0.62 0.23
N VAL A 23 11.49 -0.37 0.19
CA VAL A 23 11.50 -1.43 -0.84
C VAL A 23 11.11 -0.84 -2.19
N ASN A 24 11.73 -1.32 -3.26
CA ASN A 24 11.36 -1.01 -4.64
C ASN A 24 11.53 -2.29 -5.47
N LEU A 25 10.44 -2.78 -6.03
CA LEU A 25 10.40 -4.02 -6.81
C LEU A 25 10.29 -3.78 -8.32
N LEU A 26 10.30 -2.51 -8.74
CA LEU A 26 10.26 -2.15 -10.16
C LEU A 26 11.59 -2.55 -10.81
N VAL A 27 11.51 -3.26 -11.91
CA VAL A 27 12.69 -3.59 -12.73
C VAL A 27 13.23 -2.35 -13.43
N SER A 28 14.54 -2.37 -13.71
CA SER A 28 15.17 -1.34 -14.53
C SER A 28 14.64 -1.34 -15.96
N ASP A 29 14.79 -0.22 -16.66
CA ASP A 29 14.38 -0.13 -18.08
C ASP A 29 15.15 -1.13 -18.95
N ALA A 30 16.40 -1.45 -18.60
CA ALA A 30 17.21 -2.43 -19.30
C ALA A 30 16.65 -3.87 -19.18
N GLU A 31 16.11 -4.24 -18.01
CA GLU A 31 15.53 -5.57 -17.78
C GLU A 31 14.09 -5.68 -18.30
N ARG A 32 13.38 -4.56 -18.43
CA ARG A 32 11.95 -4.52 -18.74
C ARG A 32 11.59 -5.28 -20.03
N ALA A 33 12.31 -5.02 -21.10
CA ALA A 33 12.01 -5.60 -22.42
C ALA A 33 12.20 -7.12 -22.44
N GLU A 34 13.26 -7.61 -21.80
CA GLU A 34 13.55 -9.04 -21.71
C GLU A 34 12.53 -9.76 -20.81
N LEU A 35 12.29 -9.22 -19.62
CA LEU A 35 11.34 -9.79 -18.67
C LEU A 35 9.91 -9.79 -19.23
N THR A 36 9.54 -8.76 -20.02
CA THR A 36 8.24 -8.70 -20.70
C THR A 36 8.10 -9.87 -21.68
N ARG A 37 9.11 -10.11 -22.53
CA ARG A 37 9.08 -11.25 -23.47
C ARG A 37 9.00 -12.58 -22.75
N TYR A 38 9.77 -12.75 -21.69
CA TYR A 38 9.72 -13.93 -20.85
C TYR A 38 8.35 -14.17 -20.23
N ALA A 39 7.75 -13.13 -19.66
CA ALA A 39 6.44 -13.21 -19.01
C ALA A 39 5.31 -13.67 -19.95
N TYR A 40 5.42 -13.45 -21.26
CA TYR A 40 4.44 -13.95 -22.24
C TYR A 40 4.53 -15.47 -22.47
N THR A 41 5.61 -16.12 -22.04
CA THR A 41 5.75 -17.58 -22.12
C THR A 41 5.26 -18.32 -20.87
N LEU A 42 4.94 -17.57 -19.80
CA LEU A 42 4.60 -18.10 -18.50
C LEU A 42 3.09 -18.35 -18.33
N PRO A 43 2.70 -19.31 -17.49
CA PRO A 43 1.35 -19.32 -16.95
C PRO A 43 1.08 -18.02 -16.22
N SER A 44 -0.18 -17.59 -16.17
CA SER A 44 -0.53 -16.30 -15.57
C SER A 44 -1.57 -16.44 -14.47
N ILE A 45 -1.48 -15.52 -13.49
CA ILE A 45 -2.49 -15.29 -12.47
C ILE A 45 -3.17 -13.95 -12.77
N GLN A 46 -4.50 -13.97 -12.85
CA GLN A 46 -5.29 -12.75 -12.84
C GLN A 46 -5.52 -12.31 -11.39
N LEU A 47 -4.98 -11.14 -11.03
CA LEU A 47 -5.11 -10.60 -9.69
C LEU A 47 -6.54 -10.11 -9.42
N SER A 48 -7.03 -10.39 -8.22
CA SER A 48 -8.24 -9.76 -7.72
C SER A 48 -8.01 -8.24 -7.54
N PRO A 49 -9.07 -7.42 -7.47
CA PRO A 49 -8.91 -5.99 -7.19
C PRO A 49 -8.12 -5.71 -5.91
N ARG A 50 -8.26 -6.53 -4.86
CA ARG A 50 -7.49 -6.44 -3.63
C ARG A 50 -6.01 -6.77 -3.84
N SER A 51 -5.73 -7.92 -4.46
CA SER A 51 -4.36 -8.34 -4.76
C SER A 51 -3.65 -7.36 -5.68
N LEU A 52 -4.40 -6.65 -6.55
CA LEU A 52 -3.87 -5.59 -7.40
C LEU A 52 -3.43 -4.38 -6.58
N CYS A 53 -4.25 -3.90 -5.64
CA CYS A 53 -3.88 -2.83 -4.71
C CYS A 53 -2.66 -3.23 -3.87
N ASP A 54 -2.63 -4.47 -3.37
CA ASP A 54 -1.52 -4.98 -2.56
C ASP A 54 -0.23 -5.08 -3.38
N LEU A 55 -0.30 -5.55 -4.63
CA LEU A 55 0.86 -5.59 -5.52
C LEU A 55 1.41 -4.19 -5.81
N GLU A 56 0.54 -3.20 -6.06
CA GLU A 56 0.94 -1.82 -6.28
C GLU A 56 1.70 -1.26 -5.08
N LEU A 57 1.18 -1.48 -3.87
CA LEU A 57 1.80 -0.99 -2.64
C LEU A 57 3.10 -1.73 -2.28
N LEU A 58 3.19 -3.05 -2.53
CA LEU A 58 4.43 -3.82 -2.44
C LEU A 58 5.48 -3.28 -3.42
N ALA A 59 5.08 -3.08 -4.69
CA ALA A 59 5.97 -2.67 -5.76
C ALA A 59 6.73 -1.37 -5.46
N VAL A 60 6.06 -0.40 -4.85
CA VAL A 60 6.62 0.94 -4.56
C VAL A 60 7.10 1.10 -3.12
N GLY A 61 7.02 0.03 -2.30
CA GLY A 61 7.52 0.00 -0.93
C GLY A 61 6.59 0.62 0.12
N ALA A 62 5.32 0.84 -0.19
CA ALA A 62 4.34 1.31 0.79
C ALA A 62 4.08 0.29 1.90
N PHE A 63 4.40 -0.99 1.66
CA PHE A 63 4.37 -2.06 2.65
C PHE A 63 5.75 -2.46 3.16
N SER A 64 6.76 -1.59 3.04
CA SER A 64 8.09 -1.86 3.61
C SER A 64 7.97 -2.28 5.09
N PRO A 65 8.70 -3.29 5.55
CA PRO A 65 9.82 -3.96 4.86
C PRO A 65 9.43 -5.12 3.93
N LEU A 66 8.13 -5.41 3.70
CA LEU A 66 7.73 -6.50 2.81
C LEU A 66 8.21 -6.27 1.37
N ASP A 67 8.84 -7.28 0.81
CA ASP A 67 9.30 -7.34 -0.58
C ASP A 67 8.53 -8.36 -1.43
N ARG A 68 7.50 -8.98 -0.84
CA ARG A 68 6.69 -10.05 -1.44
C ARG A 68 5.34 -10.18 -0.75
N PHE A 69 4.43 -10.92 -1.33
CA PHE A 69 3.31 -11.48 -0.57
C PHE A 69 3.86 -12.42 0.49
N MET A 70 3.29 -12.40 1.69
CA MET A 70 3.84 -13.13 2.84
C MET A 70 3.98 -14.62 2.56
N GLY A 71 5.14 -15.19 2.88
CA GLY A 71 5.34 -16.61 3.03
C GLY A 71 4.66 -17.14 4.29
N ARG A 72 4.65 -18.45 4.47
CA ARG A 72 3.93 -19.11 5.56
C ARG A 72 4.35 -18.63 6.95
N GLU A 73 5.64 -18.44 7.17
CA GLU A 73 6.18 -18.03 8.47
C GLU A 73 5.74 -16.62 8.84
N ASP A 74 5.91 -15.66 7.93
CA ASP A 74 5.44 -14.27 8.12
C ASP A 74 3.92 -14.22 8.27
N TYR A 75 3.18 -14.96 7.44
CA TYR A 75 1.73 -15.04 7.51
C TYR A 75 1.25 -15.50 8.89
N LEU A 76 1.75 -16.61 9.41
CA LEU A 76 1.37 -17.12 10.73
C LEU A 76 1.77 -16.17 11.86
N GLY A 77 2.99 -15.62 11.79
CA GLY A 77 3.46 -14.62 12.76
C GLY A 77 2.57 -13.36 12.78
N VAL A 78 2.16 -12.89 11.63
CA VAL A 78 1.26 -11.73 11.49
C VAL A 78 -0.15 -12.05 11.98
N VAL A 79 -0.72 -13.18 11.58
CA VAL A 79 -2.07 -13.59 11.99
C VAL A 79 -2.14 -13.75 13.50
N GLU A 80 -1.20 -14.45 14.12
CA GLU A 80 -1.24 -14.81 15.54
C GLU A 80 -0.67 -13.71 16.45
N LYS A 81 0.42 -13.05 16.04
CA LYS A 81 1.24 -12.17 16.89
C LYS A 81 1.40 -10.75 16.36
N MET A 82 0.85 -10.43 15.17
CA MET A 82 1.05 -9.14 14.47
C MET A 82 2.54 -8.85 14.19
N ARG A 83 3.34 -9.87 13.90
CA ARG A 83 4.78 -9.70 13.66
C ARG A 83 5.27 -10.56 12.51
N LEU A 84 6.17 -9.97 11.73
CA LEU A 84 6.97 -10.71 10.75
C LEU A 84 7.96 -11.64 11.47
N LYS A 85 8.57 -12.56 10.73
CA LYS A 85 9.57 -13.53 11.26
C LYS A 85 10.78 -12.87 11.92
N ASP A 86 11.14 -11.67 11.49
CA ASP A 86 12.23 -10.89 12.08
C ASP A 86 11.82 -10.10 13.35
N GLY A 87 10.56 -10.22 13.78
CA GLY A 87 10.00 -9.53 14.93
C GLY A 87 9.40 -8.16 14.62
N THR A 88 9.52 -7.66 13.40
CA THR A 88 8.93 -6.37 12.98
C THR A 88 7.40 -6.39 13.16
N LEU A 89 6.85 -5.37 13.79
CA LEU A 89 5.40 -5.22 13.96
C LEU A 89 4.73 -5.04 12.59
N PHE A 90 3.87 -5.95 12.23
CA PHE A 90 3.09 -5.87 10.99
C PHE A 90 1.70 -6.49 11.25
N PRO A 91 0.63 -5.69 11.43
CA PRO A 91 -0.60 -6.20 12.02
C PRO A 91 -1.57 -6.85 11.03
N MET A 92 -1.35 -6.71 9.71
CA MET A 92 -2.25 -7.18 8.66
C MET A 92 -1.58 -8.17 7.71
N PRO A 93 -2.20 -9.32 7.38
CA PRO A 93 -1.67 -10.22 6.38
C PRO A 93 -1.79 -9.63 4.97
N ILE A 94 -0.71 -9.73 4.20
CA ILE A 94 -0.62 -9.37 2.79
C ILE A 94 -0.31 -10.64 2.00
N THR A 95 -1.33 -11.26 1.44
CA THR A 95 -1.26 -12.60 0.87
C THR A 95 -1.81 -12.66 -0.54
N LEU A 96 -1.39 -13.65 -1.31
CA LEU A 96 -1.88 -13.89 -2.66
C LEU A 96 -2.60 -15.25 -2.73
N PRO A 97 -3.94 -15.27 -2.70
CA PRO A 97 -4.69 -16.51 -2.90
C PRO A 97 -4.68 -16.92 -4.37
N VAL A 98 -4.62 -18.21 -4.61
CA VAL A 98 -4.74 -18.82 -5.94
C VAL A 98 -5.96 -19.72 -6.03
N ALA A 99 -6.55 -19.80 -7.24
CA ALA A 99 -7.75 -20.58 -7.47
C ALA A 99 -7.51 -22.09 -7.21
N GLU A 100 -8.56 -22.80 -6.87
CA GLU A 100 -8.50 -24.26 -6.81
C GLU A 100 -8.27 -24.83 -8.22
N GLY A 101 -7.40 -25.84 -8.30
CA GLY A 101 -7.04 -26.49 -9.58
C GLY A 101 -6.05 -25.70 -10.44
N ASP A 102 -5.43 -24.62 -9.92
CA ASP A 102 -4.33 -23.97 -10.63
C ASP A 102 -3.14 -24.94 -10.86
N THR A 103 -2.34 -24.64 -11.89
CA THR A 103 -1.17 -25.43 -12.28
C THR A 103 0.15 -24.90 -11.77
N ILE A 104 0.11 -23.88 -10.89
CA ILE A 104 1.29 -23.17 -10.38
C ILE A 104 2.07 -24.07 -9.44
N ARG A 105 3.38 -24.16 -9.64
CA ARG A 105 4.27 -25.01 -8.85
C ARG A 105 5.37 -24.20 -8.18
N VAL A 106 5.80 -24.65 -7.01
CA VAL A 106 6.99 -24.13 -6.35
C VAL A 106 8.21 -24.36 -7.25
N GLY A 107 9.05 -23.35 -7.36
CA GLY A 107 10.22 -23.31 -8.26
C GLY A 107 9.91 -22.78 -9.66
N GLY A 108 8.64 -22.69 -10.05
CA GLY A 108 8.22 -22.10 -11.32
C GLY A 108 8.03 -20.58 -11.23
N ASP A 109 7.97 -19.96 -12.41
CA ASP A 109 7.66 -18.55 -12.55
C ASP A 109 6.21 -18.36 -13.05
N VAL A 110 5.57 -17.29 -12.65
CA VAL A 110 4.20 -16.96 -13.05
C VAL A 110 4.08 -15.47 -13.38
N ALA A 111 3.38 -15.14 -14.46
CA ALA A 111 3.06 -13.77 -14.82
C ALA A 111 1.86 -13.26 -14.02
N LEU A 112 1.97 -12.05 -13.47
CA LEU A 112 0.90 -11.39 -12.74
C LEU A 112 0.20 -10.39 -13.67
N ARG A 113 -1.13 -10.50 -13.77
CA ARG A 113 -1.95 -9.67 -14.67
C ARG A 113 -3.15 -9.08 -13.93
N ASN A 114 -3.61 -7.92 -14.38
CA ASN A 114 -4.88 -7.37 -13.92
C ASN A 114 -6.09 -7.97 -14.66
N ALA A 115 -7.30 -7.51 -14.34
CA ALA A 115 -8.54 -7.97 -14.97
C ALA A 115 -8.62 -7.65 -16.47
N ASN A 116 -7.90 -6.64 -16.95
CA ASN A 116 -7.81 -6.27 -18.37
C ASN A 116 -6.70 -7.05 -19.10
N ASN A 117 -6.09 -8.04 -18.45
CA ASN A 117 -4.95 -8.80 -18.97
C ASN A 117 -3.66 -7.98 -19.16
N ASP A 118 -3.56 -6.78 -18.57
CA ASP A 118 -2.30 -6.02 -18.58
C ASP A 118 -1.25 -6.76 -17.75
N LEU A 119 -0.04 -6.90 -18.29
CA LEU A 119 1.09 -7.50 -17.61
C LEU A 119 1.65 -6.53 -16.55
N LEU A 120 1.73 -6.99 -15.31
CA LEU A 120 2.24 -6.21 -14.18
C LEU A 120 3.62 -6.64 -13.74
N GLY A 121 3.88 -7.95 -13.70
CA GLY A 121 5.16 -8.46 -13.24
C GLY A 121 5.25 -9.97 -13.33
N VAL A 122 6.34 -10.49 -12.78
CA VAL A 122 6.62 -11.92 -12.65
C VAL A 122 6.91 -12.23 -11.19
N MET A 123 6.35 -13.33 -10.70
CA MET A 123 6.69 -13.93 -9.41
C MET A 123 7.42 -15.25 -9.63
N LYS A 124 8.58 -15.41 -9.00
CA LYS A 124 9.17 -16.72 -8.80
C LYS A 124 8.52 -17.37 -7.59
N VAL A 125 7.74 -18.40 -7.78
CA VAL A 125 7.01 -19.06 -6.69
C VAL A 125 7.99 -19.87 -5.82
N GLU A 126 8.17 -19.41 -4.59
CA GLU A 126 9.07 -20.06 -3.62
C GLU A 126 8.30 -20.87 -2.58
N GLU A 127 7.08 -20.45 -2.27
CA GLU A 127 6.21 -21.12 -1.30
C GLU A 127 4.79 -21.27 -1.84
N ARG A 128 4.17 -22.40 -1.46
CA ARG A 128 2.76 -22.68 -1.66
C ARG A 128 2.23 -23.37 -0.41
N PHE A 129 1.23 -22.79 0.26
CA PHE A 129 0.71 -23.34 1.51
C PHE A 129 -0.79 -23.15 1.66
N ALA A 130 -1.42 -24.11 2.34
CA ALA A 130 -2.83 -24.00 2.70
C ALA A 130 -3.01 -22.98 3.83
N TRP A 131 -4.15 -22.28 3.80
CA TRP A 131 -4.58 -21.37 4.84
C TRP A 131 -6.00 -21.74 5.29
N ASP A 132 -6.36 -21.28 6.47
CA ASP A 132 -7.67 -21.52 7.08
C ASP A 132 -8.42 -20.21 7.32
N LEU A 133 -9.60 -20.08 6.73
CA LEU A 133 -10.45 -18.89 6.85
C LEU A 133 -10.86 -18.62 8.30
N GLY A 134 -11.26 -19.66 9.04
CA GLY A 134 -11.72 -19.51 10.40
C GLY A 134 -10.59 -19.03 11.33
N HIS A 135 -9.38 -19.59 11.13
CA HIS A 135 -8.19 -19.19 11.86
C HIS A 135 -7.81 -17.73 11.59
N GLU A 136 -7.68 -17.34 10.32
CA GLU A 136 -7.33 -15.96 9.95
C GLU A 136 -8.42 -14.97 10.40
N ALA A 137 -9.68 -15.26 10.09
CA ALA A 137 -10.79 -14.36 10.40
C ALA A 137 -10.95 -14.13 11.92
N SER A 138 -10.84 -15.18 12.74
CA SER A 138 -10.95 -15.06 14.19
C SER A 138 -9.80 -14.26 14.80
N HIS A 139 -8.58 -14.42 14.29
CA HIS A 139 -7.40 -13.72 14.83
C HIS A 139 -7.29 -12.28 14.34
N VAL A 140 -7.54 -12.02 13.04
CA VAL A 140 -7.35 -10.71 12.43
C VAL A 140 -8.58 -9.82 12.62
N TYR A 141 -9.78 -10.35 12.33
CA TYR A 141 -11.03 -9.57 12.31
C TYR A 141 -11.89 -9.79 13.57
N ARG A 142 -11.50 -10.71 14.46
CA ARG A 142 -12.24 -11.08 15.68
C ARG A 142 -13.66 -11.58 15.41
N THR A 143 -13.92 -12.05 14.21
CA THR A 143 -15.21 -12.63 13.82
C THR A 143 -15.04 -13.58 12.64
N THR A 144 -15.87 -14.61 12.60
CA THR A 144 -16.01 -15.50 11.44
C THR A 144 -17.36 -15.28 10.73
N ASP A 145 -18.11 -14.25 11.14
CA ASP A 145 -19.43 -13.93 10.59
C ASP A 145 -19.29 -13.44 9.13
N SER A 146 -19.99 -14.12 8.21
CA SER A 146 -20.01 -13.76 6.79
C SER A 146 -20.69 -12.41 6.49
N ARG A 147 -21.34 -11.78 7.46
CA ARG A 147 -21.80 -10.39 7.34
C ARG A 147 -20.67 -9.38 7.39
N HIS A 148 -19.49 -9.78 7.90
CA HIS A 148 -18.30 -8.94 7.83
C HIS A 148 -17.77 -8.93 6.39
N PRO A 149 -17.59 -7.76 5.74
CA PRO A 149 -17.29 -7.67 4.31
C PRO A 149 -16.06 -8.47 3.86
N ILE A 150 -14.98 -8.43 4.61
CA ILE A 150 -13.76 -9.16 4.25
C ILE A 150 -13.91 -10.67 4.49
N VAL A 151 -14.63 -11.10 5.52
CA VAL A 151 -14.90 -12.53 5.74
C VAL A 151 -15.73 -13.11 4.58
N ALA A 152 -16.74 -12.35 4.12
CA ALA A 152 -17.52 -12.70 2.93
C ALA A 152 -16.67 -12.74 1.65
N GLU A 153 -15.68 -11.86 1.52
CA GLU A 153 -14.74 -11.86 0.39
C GLU A 153 -13.80 -13.07 0.47
N MET A 154 -13.21 -13.32 1.65
CA MET A 154 -12.30 -14.44 1.90
C MET A 154 -12.93 -15.81 1.64
N SER A 155 -14.24 -15.97 1.87
CA SER A 155 -14.96 -17.22 1.57
C SER A 155 -14.96 -17.60 0.08
N LYS A 156 -14.65 -16.65 -0.79
CA LYS A 156 -14.55 -16.85 -2.25
C LYS A 156 -13.11 -17.07 -2.72
N TRP A 157 -12.13 -16.93 -1.85
CA TRP A 157 -10.74 -17.14 -2.20
C TRP A 157 -10.41 -18.63 -2.29
N GLY A 158 -9.42 -18.98 -3.13
CA GLY A 158 -8.85 -20.33 -3.10
C GLY A 158 -8.17 -20.61 -1.76
N LYS A 159 -8.12 -21.87 -1.38
CA LYS A 159 -7.59 -22.32 -0.08
C LYS A 159 -6.08 -22.39 0.02
N THR A 160 -5.39 -21.83 -0.97
CA THR A 160 -3.93 -21.85 -1.07
C THR A 160 -3.42 -20.44 -1.27
N TYR A 161 -2.41 -20.07 -0.50
CA TYR A 161 -1.60 -18.88 -0.74
C TYR A 161 -0.28 -19.25 -1.41
N ILE A 162 0.23 -18.34 -2.23
CA ILE A 162 1.58 -18.44 -2.82
C ILE A 162 2.40 -17.22 -2.43
N SER A 163 3.70 -17.41 -2.32
CA SER A 163 4.69 -16.40 -2.04
C SER A 163 5.95 -16.62 -2.85
N GLY A 164 6.72 -15.57 -3.06
CA GLY A 164 8.01 -15.64 -3.71
C GLY A 164 8.51 -14.30 -4.20
N ALA A 165 9.69 -14.31 -4.80
CA ALA A 165 10.35 -13.11 -5.27
C ALA A 165 9.55 -12.44 -6.41
N LEU A 166 9.35 -11.13 -6.27
CA LEU A 166 8.60 -10.30 -7.22
C LEU A 166 9.56 -9.46 -8.07
N LYS A 167 9.28 -9.40 -9.37
CA LYS A 167 9.85 -8.44 -10.33
C LYS A 167 8.71 -7.70 -11.02
N ILE A 168 8.56 -6.43 -10.75
CA ILE A 168 7.44 -5.63 -11.26
C ILE A 168 7.85 -4.88 -12.52
N ILE A 169 7.16 -5.18 -13.61
CA ILE A 169 7.39 -4.60 -14.94
C ILE A 169 6.64 -3.29 -15.10
N ASN A 170 5.35 -3.28 -14.70
CA ASN A 170 4.47 -2.13 -14.80
C ASN A 170 3.63 -1.99 -13.54
N LEU A 171 3.42 -0.75 -13.09
CA LEU A 171 2.38 -0.45 -12.12
C LEU A 171 1.00 -0.47 -12.78
N PRO A 172 -0.08 -0.71 -12.03
CA PRO A 172 -1.44 -0.53 -12.52
C PRO A 172 -1.62 0.88 -13.10
N LYS A 173 -2.29 0.97 -14.26
CA LYS A 173 -2.57 2.26 -14.89
C LYS A 173 -3.75 2.93 -14.20
N HIS A 174 -3.56 4.18 -13.80
CA HIS A 174 -4.60 5.05 -13.29
C HIS A 174 -4.80 6.22 -14.26
N PHE A 175 -6.06 6.59 -14.50
CA PHE A 175 -6.44 7.66 -15.43
C PHE A 175 -7.05 8.86 -14.72
N ASP A 176 -7.29 8.73 -13.41
CA ASP A 176 -7.90 9.73 -12.54
C ASP A 176 -6.86 10.30 -11.56
N PHE A 177 -6.88 11.60 -11.38
CA PHE A 177 -6.08 12.32 -10.39
C PHE A 177 -4.60 11.93 -10.38
N VAL A 178 -4.01 11.71 -11.55
CA VAL A 178 -2.64 11.20 -11.73
C VAL A 178 -1.61 12.07 -11.00
N ASP A 179 -1.84 13.38 -10.95
CA ASP A 179 -1.01 14.36 -10.25
C ASP A 179 -0.97 14.19 -8.72
N LEU A 180 -1.95 13.47 -8.15
CA LEU A 180 -2.03 13.19 -6.72
C LEU A 180 -1.58 11.76 -6.36
N ARG A 181 -1.37 10.89 -7.34
CA ARG A 181 -0.92 9.50 -7.14
C ARG A 181 0.59 9.45 -7.06
N ARG A 182 1.13 9.60 -5.86
CA ARG A 182 2.56 9.62 -5.58
C ARG A 182 3.01 8.33 -4.94
N THR A 183 4.16 7.84 -5.37
CA THR A 183 4.87 6.75 -4.69
C THR A 183 5.41 7.23 -3.33
N PRO A 184 5.69 6.32 -2.39
CA PRO A 184 6.31 6.69 -1.11
C PRO A 184 7.62 7.49 -1.27
N ALA A 185 8.43 7.17 -2.28
CA ALA A 185 9.66 7.92 -2.56
C ALA A 185 9.36 9.37 -3.01
N GLU A 186 8.31 9.58 -3.79
CA GLU A 186 7.88 10.93 -4.21
C GLU A 186 7.24 11.71 -3.07
N VAL A 187 6.44 11.05 -2.22
CA VAL A 187 5.88 11.64 -1.00
C VAL A 187 7.00 12.10 -0.07
N ARG A 188 8.02 11.26 0.17
CA ARG A 188 9.17 11.62 1.00
C ARG A 188 9.91 12.84 0.45
N ARG A 189 10.22 12.85 -0.85
CA ARG A 189 10.86 14.02 -1.49
C ARG A 189 10.04 15.30 -1.37
N ALA A 190 8.71 15.20 -1.53
CA ALA A 190 7.83 16.35 -1.38
C ALA A 190 7.81 16.88 0.07
N LEU A 191 7.78 16.01 1.06
CA LEU A 191 7.83 16.38 2.48
C LEU A 191 9.19 16.97 2.87
N GLU A 192 10.29 16.40 2.39
CA GLU A 192 11.64 16.95 2.58
C GLU A 192 11.77 18.37 2.01
N ALA A 193 11.16 18.61 0.85
CA ALA A 193 11.15 19.93 0.21
C ALA A 193 10.31 20.97 1.00
N MET A 194 9.37 20.55 1.84
CA MET A 194 8.63 21.45 2.74
C MET A 194 9.45 21.94 3.93
N GLY A 195 10.58 21.30 4.23
CA GLY A 195 11.55 21.77 5.20
C GLY A 195 11.20 21.55 6.67
N HIS A 196 10.23 20.67 6.99
CA HIS A 196 9.88 20.32 8.36
C HIS A 196 10.33 18.90 8.71
N GLU A 197 10.93 18.72 9.88
CA GLU A 197 11.36 17.40 10.38
C GLU A 197 10.18 16.52 10.77
N ASN A 198 9.13 17.15 11.32
CA ASN A 198 7.94 16.44 11.76
C ASN A 198 6.87 16.42 10.66
N VAL A 199 6.15 15.32 10.58
CA VAL A 199 5.03 15.14 9.64
C VAL A 199 3.83 14.57 10.39
N VAL A 200 2.68 15.22 10.26
CA VAL A 200 1.40 14.66 10.67
C VAL A 200 0.76 13.99 9.47
N ALA A 201 0.41 12.72 9.59
CA ALA A 201 -0.30 11.99 8.55
C ALA A 201 -1.77 11.81 8.95
N PHE A 202 -2.67 12.13 8.04
CA PHE A 202 -4.10 11.91 8.21
C PHE A 202 -4.65 11.02 7.08
N GLN A 203 -4.74 9.75 7.37
CA GLN A 203 -5.36 8.77 6.47
C GLN A 203 -6.88 8.82 6.65
N THR A 204 -7.61 8.78 5.55
CA THR A 204 -9.08 8.82 5.59
C THR A 204 -9.71 8.15 4.35
N ARG A 205 -10.94 7.66 4.50
CA ARG A 205 -11.80 7.21 3.41
C ARG A 205 -13.14 7.97 3.35
N ASN A 206 -13.33 8.95 4.23
CA ASN A 206 -14.55 9.74 4.33
C ASN A 206 -14.24 11.21 4.03
N PRO A 207 -15.21 11.98 3.52
CA PRO A 207 -15.05 13.42 3.37
C PRO A 207 -14.62 14.08 4.67
N ILE A 208 -13.67 15.00 4.58
CA ILE A 208 -13.22 15.79 5.73
C ILE A 208 -14.30 16.86 6.05
N HIS A 209 -14.68 16.96 7.30
CA HIS A 209 -15.53 18.02 7.83
C HIS A 209 -14.76 18.90 8.84
N ARG A 210 -15.37 19.99 9.31
CA ARG A 210 -14.71 21.02 10.16
C ARG A 210 -13.92 20.45 11.35
N ALA A 211 -14.41 19.40 12.02
CA ALA A 211 -13.69 18.81 13.14
C ALA A 211 -12.37 18.16 12.71
N HIS A 212 -12.36 17.44 11.57
CA HIS A 212 -11.14 16.86 11.02
C HIS A 212 -10.18 17.95 10.53
N GLU A 213 -10.68 18.98 9.89
CA GLU A 213 -9.89 20.12 9.43
C GLU A 213 -9.16 20.77 10.62
N GLU A 214 -9.89 21.11 11.68
CA GLU A 214 -9.30 21.74 12.85
C GLU A 214 -8.33 20.82 13.60
N LEU A 215 -8.69 19.53 13.75
CA LEU A 215 -7.83 18.52 14.37
C LEU A 215 -6.48 18.43 13.66
N THR A 216 -6.48 18.28 12.32
CA THR A 216 -5.25 18.11 11.54
C THR A 216 -4.38 19.36 11.54
N LYS A 217 -5.00 20.55 11.46
CA LYS A 217 -4.30 21.82 11.55
C LYS A 217 -3.66 22.04 12.94
N ARG A 218 -4.38 21.68 14.01
CA ARG A 218 -3.83 21.78 15.38
C ARG A 218 -2.67 20.83 15.56
N ALA A 219 -2.82 19.58 15.16
CA ALA A 219 -1.75 18.59 15.27
C ALA A 219 -0.48 19.04 14.53
N ALA A 220 -0.61 19.54 13.29
CA ALA A 220 0.54 20.03 12.53
C ALA A 220 1.22 21.24 13.20
N ARG A 221 0.44 22.19 13.74
CA ARG A 221 0.98 23.35 14.48
C ARG A 221 1.69 22.93 15.78
N GLU A 222 1.11 21.99 16.51
CA GLU A 222 1.65 21.52 17.79
C GLU A 222 3.04 20.89 17.64
N VAL A 223 3.27 20.15 16.56
CA VAL A 223 4.58 19.54 16.28
C VAL A 223 5.49 20.41 15.42
N GLY A 224 5.03 21.59 14.99
CA GLY A 224 5.79 22.44 14.05
C GLY A 224 6.10 21.75 12.74
N GLY A 225 5.18 20.93 12.21
CA GLY A 225 5.42 20.02 11.12
C GLY A 225 4.54 20.21 9.89
N SER A 226 4.86 19.45 8.83
CA SER A 226 4.03 19.34 7.63
C SER A 226 2.85 18.40 7.87
N LEU A 227 1.80 18.56 7.07
CA LEU A 227 0.61 17.71 7.08
C LEU A 227 0.53 16.92 5.76
N ILE A 228 0.34 15.61 5.84
CA ILE A 228 -0.10 14.80 4.69
C ILE A 228 -1.57 14.40 4.88
N ILE A 229 -2.42 14.79 3.94
CA ILE A 229 -3.78 14.29 3.80
C ILE A 229 -3.73 13.13 2.80
N HIS A 230 -4.06 11.91 3.27
CA HIS A 230 -3.82 10.67 2.55
C HIS A 230 -5.13 9.87 2.38
N PRO A 231 -6.02 10.29 1.46
CA PRO A 231 -7.28 9.59 1.23
C PRO A 231 -7.08 8.27 0.50
N VAL A 232 -7.79 7.24 0.98
CA VAL A 232 -7.83 5.92 0.34
C VAL A 232 -8.65 5.99 -0.94
N VAL A 233 -8.07 5.51 -2.04
CA VAL A 233 -8.71 5.42 -3.37
C VAL A 233 -8.67 4.01 -3.97
N GLY A 234 -8.17 3.02 -3.23
CA GLY A 234 -8.29 1.61 -3.58
C GLY A 234 -9.69 1.06 -3.25
N MET A 235 -9.76 -0.21 -2.85
CA MET A 235 -11.03 -0.81 -2.46
C MET A 235 -11.53 -0.26 -1.13
N THR A 236 -12.78 0.22 -1.12
CA THR A 236 -13.50 0.65 0.08
C THR A 236 -14.74 -0.22 0.29
N LYS A 237 -15.48 -0.02 1.38
CA LYS A 237 -16.67 -0.82 1.63
C LYS A 237 -17.86 -0.35 0.78
N PRO A 238 -18.84 -1.23 0.49
CA PRO A 238 -20.10 -0.83 -0.08
C PRO A 238 -20.78 0.26 0.75
N GLY A 239 -21.32 1.29 0.08
CA GLY A 239 -21.96 2.44 0.71
C GLY A 239 -21.03 3.60 1.08
N ASP A 240 -19.72 3.47 0.92
CA ASP A 240 -18.82 4.64 0.97
C ASP A 240 -19.06 5.55 -0.24
N ILE A 241 -18.87 6.86 -0.05
CA ILE A 241 -18.91 7.82 -1.15
C ILE A 241 -17.81 7.45 -2.16
N ASP A 242 -18.12 7.51 -3.45
CA ASP A 242 -17.17 7.20 -4.50
C ASP A 242 -15.91 8.09 -4.40
N HIS A 243 -14.78 7.56 -4.83
CA HIS A 243 -13.50 8.24 -4.66
C HIS A 243 -13.38 9.50 -5.54
N TYR A 244 -14.06 9.58 -6.69
CA TYR A 244 -14.03 10.77 -7.54
C TYR A 244 -14.63 11.98 -6.82
N THR A 245 -15.79 11.79 -6.21
CA THR A 245 -16.46 12.81 -5.39
C THR A 245 -15.62 13.21 -4.19
N ARG A 246 -15.05 12.23 -3.48
CA ARG A 246 -14.18 12.48 -2.32
C ARG A 246 -12.92 13.26 -2.69
N VAL A 247 -12.19 12.84 -3.73
CA VAL A 247 -10.95 13.50 -4.13
C VAL A 247 -11.18 14.93 -4.63
N ARG A 248 -12.28 15.17 -5.36
CA ARG A 248 -12.67 16.54 -5.72
C ARG A 248 -12.91 17.42 -4.49
N ALA A 249 -13.60 16.88 -3.49
CA ALA A 249 -13.82 17.58 -2.23
C ALA A 249 -12.51 17.89 -1.49
N TYR A 250 -11.58 16.92 -1.43
CA TYR A 250 -10.26 17.13 -0.83
C TYR A 250 -9.42 18.19 -1.57
N ARG A 251 -9.44 18.21 -2.91
CA ARG A 251 -8.76 19.27 -3.69
C ARG A 251 -9.26 20.65 -3.29
N VAL A 252 -10.57 20.85 -3.31
CA VAL A 252 -11.18 22.15 -2.94
C VAL A 252 -10.86 22.50 -1.49
N LEU A 253 -10.92 21.52 -0.59
CA LEU A 253 -10.62 21.72 0.82
C LEU A 253 -9.17 22.17 1.03
N VAL A 254 -8.20 21.46 0.45
CA VAL A 254 -6.78 21.79 0.57
C VAL A 254 -6.49 23.15 -0.07
N GLU A 255 -7.09 23.42 -1.23
CA GLU A 255 -6.93 24.68 -1.93
C GLU A 255 -7.40 25.89 -1.16
N LYS A 256 -8.55 25.78 -0.47
CA LYS A 256 -9.22 26.93 0.17
C LYS A 256 -8.93 27.09 1.65
N TYR A 257 -8.61 26.00 2.35
CA TYR A 257 -8.59 26.00 3.81
C TYR A 257 -7.26 25.57 4.43
N TYR A 258 -6.33 25.00 3.65
CA TYR A 258 -5.02 24.60 4.16
C TYR A 258 -3.90 25.44 3.54
N ASP A 259 -2.78 25.49 4.25
CA ASP A 259 -1.55 26.09 3.72
C ASP A 259 -0.89 25.09 2.78
N ARG A 260 -0.75 25.46 1.50
CA ARG A 260 -0.14 24.63 0.46
C ARG A 260 1.37 24.46 0.65
N GLY A 261 2.03 25.37 1.36
CA GLY A 261 3.46 25.26 1.67
C GLY A 261 3.77 24.18 2.69
N THR A 262 2.80 23.80 3.50
CA THR A 262 2.96 22.82 4.59
C THR A 262 2.02 21.63 4.52
N THR A 263 1.13 21.58 3.52
CA THR A 263 0.14 20.50 3.38
C THR A 263 0.27 19.79 2.04
N LEU A 264 0.48 18.48 2.09
CA LEU A 264 0.52 17.58 0.94
C LEU A 264 -0.78 16.78 0.85
N LEU A 265 -1.45 16.82 -0.31
CA LEU A 265 -2.53 15.89 -0.65
C LEU A 265 -1.93 14.79 -1.54
N SER A 266 -2.01 13.53 -1.11
CA SER A 266 -1.55 12.37 -1.88
C SER A 266 -2.52 11.22 -1.74
N LEU A 267 -2.76 10.45 -2.80
CA LEU A 267 -3.73 9.36 -2.82
C LEU A 267 -3.08 8.04 -2.42
N LEU A 268 -3.83 7.23 -1.66
CA LEU A 268 -3.40 5.92 -1.18
C LEU A 268 -4.23 4.81 -1.86
N PRO A 269 -3.66 4.02 -2.79
CA PRO A 269 -4.37 2.93 -3.47
C PRO A 269 -4.49 1.68 -2.58
N LEU A 270 -4.89 1.86 -1.34
CA LEU A 270 -5.02 0.82 -0.32
C LEU A 270 -6.38 0.11 -0.42
N ALA A 271 -6.39 -1.20 -0.32
CA ALA A 271 -7.60 -1.99 -0.12
C ALA A 271 -7.94 -2.08 1.37
N ILE A 272 -9.02 -1.42 1.78
CA ILE A 272 -9.52 -1.45 3.18
C ILE A 272 -9.92 -2.88 3.57
N ARG A 273 -9.56 -3.29 4.78
CA ARG A 273 -9.80 -4.64 5.29
C ARG A 273 -10.84 -4.73 6.40
N MET A 274 -11.26 -3.60 6.94
CA MET A 274 -12.22 -3.52 8.06
C MET A 274 -11.73 -4.29 9.30
N GLY A 275 -10.41 -4.29 9.54
CA GLY A 275 -9.73 -5.04 10.60
C GLY A 275 -9.76 -4.38 11.98
N GLY A 276 -10.57 -3.32 12.17
CA GLY A 276 -10.72 -2.64 13.46
C GLY A 276 -9.39 -2.12 14.02
N PRO A 277 -9.05 -2.45 15.30
CA PRO A 277 -7.82 -1.93 15.91
C PRO A 277 -6.54 -2.34 15.19
N ARG A 278 -6.50 -3.54 14.59
CA ARG A 278 -5.34 -3.99 13.81
C ARG A 278 -5.14 -3.12 12.55
N GLU A 279 -6.24 -2.79 11.87
CA GLU A 279 -6.17 -1.93 10.70
C GLU A 279 -5.80 -0.50 11.08
N ALA A 280 -6.28 0.02 12.20
CA ALA A 280 -5.89 1.33 12.69
C ALA A 280 -4.36 1.39 12.97
N LEU A 281 -3.81 0.36 13.61
CA LEU A 281 -2.37 0.22 13.83
C LEU A 281 -1.59 0.08 12.52
N TRP A 282 -2.16 -0.60 11.52
CA TRP A 282 -1.54 -0.76 10.22
C TRP A 282 -1.49 0.53 9.40
N HIS A 283 -2.48 1.41 9.59
CA HIS A 283 -2.53 2.71 8.94
C HIS A 283 -1.58 3.74 9.57
N ALA A 284 -1.24 3.59 10.85
CA ALA A 284 -0.27 4.43 11.56
C ALA A 284 1.17 4.10 11.20
#